data_4092c61c1457cea62504fde7d9832b49
#
_entry.id   4092c61c1457cea62504fde7d9832b49
#
_cell.length_a   1.000
_cell.length_b   1.000
_cell.length_c   1.000
_cell.angle_alpha   90.00
_cell.angle_beta   90.00
_cell.angle_gamma   90.00
#
_symmetry.space_group_name_H-M   'P 1'
#
loop_
_entity.id
_entity.type
_entity.pdbx_description
1 polymer ?
#
loop_
_entity_poly.entity_id
_entity_poly.type
_entity_poly.pdbx_seq_one_letter_code
_entity_poly.pdbx_strand_id
1 'polypeptide(L)'
;MQILKWASIPVLVAAVSACGGTGGGNGPNSVTVYSADGLGLWYQARFQEFSQITGISVNLVEAGSAEVVSRIAKEKANPQADLLVTLPPFVQKAAGSGLLVGADIDIAAVDQKNRDRDGRYVAIVDNYLTFIAHPAAALKDARWDDLLDPRLRGKLQYSTPGQAGDGTAMLVLLQHLMGDQGAVDYLSRLQHNNVGPSSSTGKLQPKVSNGELWVANGDLQMNLASIREDHSNFSIFIPAARDGKRSTISLPYVAALTNGAPHAENARKLLAYLLSVPVQRTIPREALGMPVRTDVQPEAGANTPAQVLEGVHIWHPDWDQVVSTLDASLIAYHRETGS
;
A
#
# COMPACT_ATOMS: atom_id res chain seq x y z
N MET A 1 11.25 -43.69 -71.70
CA MET A 1 11.10 -44.09 -70.31
C MET A 1 12.36 -43.67 -69.58
N GLN A 2 12.39 -42.41 -69.12
CA GLN A 2 13.55 -41.81 -68.46
C GLN A 2 13.31 -41.77 -66.95
N ILE A 3 14.18 -42.41 -66.21
CA ILE A 3 14.16 -42.51 -64.75
C ILE A 3 14.88 -41.26 -64.17
N LEU A 4 14.13 -40.42 -63.50
CA LEU A 4 14.67 -39.22 -62.84
C LEU A 4 15.25 -39.62 -61.48
N LYS A 5 16.54 -39.45 -61.27
CA LYS A 5 17.24 -39.67 -59.98
C LYS A 5 17.03 -38.44 -59.11
N TRP A 6 16.44 -38.64 -57.93
CA TRP A 6 16.35 -37.62 -56.88
C TRP A 6 17.63 -37.58 -56.09
N ALA A 7 18.28 -36.43 -56.10
CA ALA A 7 19.44 -36.13 -55.26
C ALA A 7 18.95 -35.64 -53.89
N SER A 8 19.34 -36.36 -52.83
CA SER A 8 19.09 -35.98 -51.45
C SER A 8 20.09 -34.90 -51.00
N ILE A 9 19.57 -33.73 -50.60
CA ILE A 9 20.34 -32.63 -49.99
C ILE A 9 20.23 -32.84 -48.48
N PRO A 10 21.36 -32.88 -47.73
CA PRO A 10 21.28 -32.92 -46.28
C PRO A 10 20.95 -31.52 -45.73
N VAL A 11 19.84 -31.41 -45.02
CA VAL A 11 19.49 -30.20 -44.26
C VAL A 11 20.33 -30.18 -42.99
N LEU A 12 21.23 -29.25 -42.89
CA LEU A 12 22.00 -28.97 -41.70
C LEU A 12 21.09 -28.19 -40.72
N VAL A 13 20.58 -28.87 -39.69
CA VAL A 13 19.83 -28.24 -38.61
C VAL A 13 20.83 -27.56 -37.68
N ALA A 14 20.96 -26.25 -37.80
CA ALA A 14 21.68 -25.43 -36.85
C ALA A 14 20.78 -25.28 -35.60
N ALA A 15 21.15 -25.95 -34.52
CA ALA A 15 20.53 -25.75 -33.22
C ALA A 15 20.90 -24.36 -32.69
N VAL A 16 20.01 -23.39 -32.87
CA VAL A 16 20.10 -22.10 -32.18
C VAL A 16 19.64 -22.34 -30.75
N SER A 17 20.58 -22.44 -29.84
CA SER A 17 20.30 -22.37 -28.40
C SER A 17 19.83 -20.95 -28.05
N ALA A 18 18.54 -20.73 -28.11
CA ALA A 18 17.93 -19.52 -27.57
C ALA A 18 17.90 -19.64 -26.04
N CYS A 19 18.95 -19.17 -25.37
CA CYS A 19 18.88 -18.81 -23.95
C CYS A 19 18.07 -17.52 -23.81
N GLY A 20 16.77 -17.66 -23.75
CA GLY A 20 15.81 -16.59 -23.47
C GLY A 20 14.84 -17.02 -22.38
N GLY A 21 15.37 -17.33 -21.20
CA GLY A 21 14.57 -17.55 -20.00
C GLY A 21 14.44 -16.26 -19.21
N THR A 22 13.40 -15.46 -19.47
CA THR A 22 12.92 -14.48 -18.50
C THR A 22 12.08 -15.22 -17.45
N GLY A 23 12.70 -16.15 -16.74
CA GLY A 23 12.15 -16.73 -15.53
C GLY A 23 12.65 -15.87 -14.37
N GLY A 24 11.76 -15.17 -13.68
CA GLY A 24 12.02 -14.61 -12.37
C GLY A 24 12.36 -15.75 -11.41
N GLY A 25 13.61 -16.21 -11.44
CA GLY A 25 14.07 -17.29 -10.59
C GLY A 25 14.66 -16.73 -9.31
N ASN A 26 14.40 -17.37 -8.18
CA ASN A 26 15.05 -17.17 -6.89
C ASN A 26 16.55 -17.54 -6.98
N GLY A 27 17.30 -16.83 -7.77
CA GLY A 27 18.74 -16.99 -7.87
C GLY A 27 19.46 -16.30 -6.72
N PRO A 28 20.75 -16.61 -6.44
CA PRO A 28 21.50 -16.03 -5.33
C PRO A 28 21.61 -14.49 -5.41
N ASN A 29 21.45 -13.90 -6.59
CA ASN A 29 21.45 -12.46 -6.84
C ASN A 29 20.03 -11.94 -7.04
N SER A 30 19.10 -12.32 -6.21
CA SER A 30 17.73 -11.80 -6.23
C SER A 30 17.26 -11.37 -4.84
N VAL A 31 16.17 -10.61 -4.80
CA VAL A 31 15.41 -10.30 -3.59
C VAL A 31 13.92 -10.34 -3.93
N THR A 32 13.14 -10.98 -3.06
CA THR A 32 11.69 -11.09 -3.21
C THR A 32 10.99 -10.19 -2.20
N VAL A 33 10.18 -9.26 -2.70
CA VAL A 33 9.40 -8.29 -1.92
C VAL A 33 7.93 -8.69 -1.98
N TYR A 34 7.32 -8.93 -0.81
CA TYR A 34 5.87 -9.02 -0.67
C TYR A 34 5.35 -7.67 -0.20
N SER A 35 4.57 -7.00 -1.01
CA SER A 35 4.09 -5.64 -0.76
C SER A 35 2.58 -5.53 -0.75
N ALA A 36 2.06 -4.71 0.18
CA ALA A 36 0.74 -4.13 0.00
C ALA A 36 0.70 -3.36 -1.33
N ASP A 37 -0.46 -3.39 -2.01
CA ASP A 37 -0.71 -2.66 -3.24
C ASP A 37 -0.54 -1.13 -3.05
N GLY A 38 -0.15 -0.41 -4.12
CA GLY A 38 -0.11 1.05 -4.16
C GLY A 38 1.17 1.70 -4.70
N LEU A 39 2.34 1.14 -4.44
CA LEU A 39 3.61 1.75 -4.86
C LEU A 39 4.17 1.20 -6.20
N GLY A 40 3.37 0.43 -6.96
CA GLY A 40 3.84 -0.36 -8.10
C GLY A 40 4.68 0.40 -9.13
N LEU A 41 4.26 1.58 -9.58
CA LEU A 41 5.02 2.38 -10.56
C LEU A 41 6.35 2.90 -10.00
N TRP A 42 6.34 3.39 -8.76
CA TRP A 42 7.56 3.83 -8.10
C TRP A 42 8.52 2.66 -7.88
N TYR A 43 8.00 1.50 -7.48
CA TYR A 43 8.81 0.29 -7.36
C TYR A 43 9.48 -0.10 -8.67
N GLN A 44 8.75 -0.09 -9.79
CA GLN A 44 9.31 -0.44 -11.10
C GLN A 44 10.56 0.37 -11.40
N ALA A 45 10.49 1.71 -11.25
CA ALA A 45 11.61 2.60 -11.48
C ALA A 45 12.77 2.34 -10.51
N ARG A 46 12.47 2.24 -9.20
CA ARG A 46 13.50 2.07 -8.15
C ARG A 46 14.13 0.69 -8.20
N PHE A 47 13.36 -0.37 -8.46
CA PHE A 47 13.89 -1.73 -8.55
C PHE A 47 14.73 -1.93 -9.81
N GLN A 48 14.36 -1.31 -10.92
CA GLN A 48 15.19 -1.30 -12.13
C GLN A 48 16.52 -0.58 -11.89
N GLU A 49 16.50 0.61 -11.30
CA GLU A 49 17.71 1.36 -10.94
C GLU A 49 18.60 0.56 -9.96
N PHE A 50 18.01 0.00 -8.89
CA PHE A 50 18.73 -0.85 -7.95
C PHE A 50 19.39 -2.04 -8.64
N SER A 51 18.68 -2.71 -9.56
CA SER A 51 19.20 -3.85 -10.29
C SER A 51 20.36 -3.46 -11.22
N GLN A 52 20.29 -2.29 -11.85
CA GLN A 52 21.37 -1.76 -12.70
C GLN A 52 22.63 -1.45 -11.90
N ILE A 53 22.48 -0.89 -10.70
CA ILE A 53 23.61 -0.49 -9.83
C ILE A 53 24.27 -1.71 -9.16
N THR A 54 23.46 -2.71 -8.76
CA THR A 54 23.93 -3.79 -7.88
C THR A 54 24.06 -5.15 -8.56
N GLY A 55 23.42 -5.35 -9.71
CA GLY A 55 23.26 -6.67 -10.35
C GLY A 55 22.27 -7.60 -9.62
N ILE A 56 21.50 -7.07 -8.64
CA ILE A 56 20.51 -7.84 -7.87
C ILE A 56 19.15 -7.63 -8.49
N SER A 57 18.47 -8.69 -8.93
CA SER A 57 17.11 -8.62 -9.45
C SER A 57 16.10 -8.52 -8.30
N VAL A 58 14.99 -7.78 -8.53
CA VAL A 58 13.91 -7.65 -7.54
C VAL A 58 12.64 -8.29 -8.07
N ASN A 59 12.09 -9.25 -7.31
CA ASN A 59 10.82 -9.90 -7.59
C ASN A 59 9.75 -9.26 -6.70
N LEU A 60 8.72 -8.67 -7.29
CA LEU A 60 7.62 -8.04 -6.55
C LEU A 60 6.37 -8.92 -6.59
N VAL A 61 5.75 -9.11 -5.43
CA VAL A 61 4.43 -9.73 -5.30
C VAL A 61 3.54 -8.75 -4.53
N GLU A 62 2.52 -8.22 -5.20
CA GLU A 62 1.57 -7.28 -4.62
C GLU A 62 0.24 -7.96 -4.27
N ALA A 63 -0.32 -7.62 -3.11
CA ALA A 63 -1.63 -8.06 -2.64
C ALA A 63 -2.14 -7.13 -1.53
N GLY A 64 -3.31 -7.42 -0.94
CA GLY A 64 -3.82 -6.65 0.20
C GLY A 64 -2.93 -6.76 1.44
N SER A 65 -2.96 -5.73 2.30
CA SER A 65 -2.07 -5.63 3.47
C SER A 65 -2.11 -6.84 4.41
N ALA A 66 -3.31 -7.38 4.70
CA ALA A 66 -3.46 -8.59 5.51
C ALA A 66 -3.01 -9.84 4.75
N GLU A 67 -3.22 -9.87 3.44
CA GLU A 67 -2.92 -11.03 2.60
C GLU A 67 -1.42 -11.31 2.53
N VAL A 68 -0.60 -10.27 2.32
CA VAL A 68 0.88 -10.43 2.28
C VAL A 68 1.41 -10.93 3.62
N VAL A 69 0.89 -10.48 4.75
CA VAL A 69 1.27 -10.94 6.09
C VAL A 69 0.82 -12.40 6.31
N SER A 70 -0.41 -12.73 5.93
CA SER A 70 -0.93 -14.09 6.01
C SER A 70 -0.12 -15.07 5.16
N ARG A 71 0.33 -14.63 3.98
CA ARG A 71 1.17 -15.44 3.10
C ARG A 71 2.52 -15.74 3.74
N ILE A 72 3.21 -14.74 4.30
CA ILE A 72 4.48 -14.95 5.03
C ILE A 72 4.28 -15.91 6.20
N ALA A 73 3.19 -15.79 6.95
CA ALA A 73 2.89 -16.69 8.06
C ALA A 73 2.70 -18.15 7.61
N LYS A 74 2.04 -18.37 6.47
CA LYS A 74 1.87 -19.71 5.88
C LYS A 74 3.17 -20.29 5.34
N GLU A 75 4.06 -19.44 4.85
CA GLU A 75 5.36 -19.82 4.29
C GLU A 75 6.47 -19.92 5.35
N LYS A 76 6.15 -19.75 6.66
CA LYS A 76 7.13 -19.72 7.76
C LYS A 76 8.08 -20.93 7.79
N ALA A 77 7.62 -22.12 7.38
CA ALA A 77 8.44 -23.32 7.32
C ALA A 77 9.40 -23.37 6.11
N ASN A 78 9.10 -22.60 5.07
CA ASN A 78 9.90 -22.47 3.85
C ASN A 78 9.74 -21.03 3.32
N PRO A 79 10.42 -20.04 3.93
CA PRO A 79 10.25 -18.63 3.59
C PRO A 79 10.57 -18.34 2.12
N GLN A 80 9.73 -17.55 1.47
CA GLN A 80 9.90 -17.14 0.08
C GLN A 80 10.16 -15.62 -0.05
N ALA A 81 9.63 -14.84 0.88
CA ALA A 81 9.83 -13.40 0.90
C ALA A 81 11.10 -13.04 1.66
N ASP A 82 11.83 -12.06 1.13
CA ASP A 82 12.99 -11.45 1.80
C ASP A 82 12.58 -10.17 2.53
N LEU A 83 11.73 -9.36 1.91
CA LEU A 83 11.14 -8.15 2.49
C LEU A 83 9.61 -8.23 2.49
N LEU A 84 9.02 -7.77 3.59
CA LEU A 84 7.62 -7.41 3.69
C LEU A 84 7.52 -5.89 3.58
N VAL A 85 6.59 -5.39 2.74
CA VAL A 85 6.11 -4.01 2.80
C VAL A 85 4.61 -4.05 3.02
N THR A 86 4.12 -3.46 4.11
CA THR A 86 2.69 -3.42 4.42
C THR A 86 2.34 -2.17 5.20
N LEU A 87 1.07 -1.98 5.48
CA LEU A 87 0.57 -0.84 6.24
C LEU A 87 0.38 -1.22 7.72
N PRO A 88 0.45 -0.27 8.67
CA PRO A 88 -0.06 -0.48 10.00
C PRO A 88 -1.58 -0.80 9.97
N PRO A 89 -2.10 -1.61 10.89
CA PRO A 89 -1.41 -2.28 11.98
C PRO A 89 -0.85 -3.67 11.61
N PHE A 90 -0.85 -4.04 10.33
CA PHE A 90 -0.46 -5.39 9.88
C PHE A 90 1.02 -5.66 10.08
N VAL A 91 1.90 -4.65 9.94
CA VAL A 91 3.33 -4.80 10.23
C VAL A 91 3.55 -5.08 11.72
N GLN A 92 2.83 -4.43 12.64
CA GLN A 92 2.90 -4.69 14.07
C GLN A 92 2.43 -6.11 14.41
N LYS A 93 1.33 -6.56 13.78
CA LYS A 93 0.86 -7.97 13.92
C LYS A 93 1.92 -8.96 13.42
N ALA A 94 2.57 -8.69 12.30
CA ALA A 94 3.66 -9.52 11.78
C ALA A 94 4.85 -9.56 12.75
N ALA A 95 5.25 -8.42 13.30
CA ALA A 95 6.34 -8.30 14.29
C ALA A 95 6.01 -9.07 15.56
N GLY A 96 4.80 -8.88 16.12
CA GLY A 96 4.32 -9.60 17.30
C GLY A 96 4.21 -11.11 17.11
N SER A 97 4.02 -11.58 15.87
CA SER A 97 3.98 -13.00 15.50
C SER A 97 5.36 -13.61 15.22
N GLY A 98 6.45 -12.86 15.39
CA GLY A 98 7.82 -13.32 15.15
C GLY A 98 8.11 -13.59 13.67
N LEU A 99 7.42 -12.91 12.76
CA LEU A 99 7.62 -13.04 11.31
C LEU A 99 8.69 -12.08 10.78
N LEU A 100 9.15 -11.13 11.59
CA LEU A 100 10.08 -10.07 11.22
C LEU A 100 11.31 -10.08 12.10
N VAL A 101 12.44 -9.64 11.54
CA VAL A 101 13.71 -9.47 12.25
C VAL A 101 14.30 -8.10 11.95
N GLY A 102 15.23 -7.63 12.79
CA GLY A 102 15.95 -6.38 12.56
C GLY A 102 16.75 -6.42 11.26
N ALA A 103 16.68 -5.33 10.49
CA ALA A 103 17.43 -5.25 9.25
C ALA A 103 18.90 -4.83 9.45
N ASP A 104 19.25 -4.31 10.63
CA ASP A 104 20.61 -3.85 11.01
C ASP A 104 21.19 -2.85 9.99
N ILE A 105 20.37 -1.91 9.53
CA ILE A 105 20.74 -0.82 8.61
C ILE A 105 20.67 0.52 9.34
N ASP A 106 21.38 1.53 8.81
CA ASP A 106 21.32 2.89 9.36
C ASP A 106 19.97 3.55 9.03
N ILE A 107 19.16 3.77 10.05
CA ILE A 107 17.87 4.47 10.01
C ILE A 107 17.85 5.73 10.87
N ALA A 108 19.01 6.24 11.30
CA ALA A 108 19.11 7.39 12.23
C ALA A 108 18.39 8.64 11.70
N ALA A 109 18.43 8.87 10.39
CA ALA A 109 17.76 10.00 9.74
C ALA A 109 16.26 9.78 9.44
N VAL A 110 15.71 8.60 9.70
CA VAL A 110 14.26 8.39 9.63
C VAL A 110 13.60 8.92 10.89
N ASP A 111 12.48 9.63 10.77
CA ASP A 111 11.73 10.15 11.92
C ASP A 111 11.33 9.01 12.88
N GLN A 112 11.41 9.27 14.19
CA GLN A 112 11.09 8.27 15.23
C GLN A 112 9.68 7.69 15.08
N LYS A 113 8.71 8.50 14.67
CA LYS A 113 7.33 8.06 14.43
C LYS A 113 7.20 7.03 13.29
N ASN A 114 8.22 6.95 12.43
CA ASN A 114 8.26 6.13 11.23
C ASN A 114 9.14 4.88 11.38
N ARG A 115 9.54 4.51 12.60
CA ARG A 115 10.35 3.32 12.86
C ARG A 115 9.96 2.60 14.16
N ASP A 116 10.16 1.30 14.15
CA ASP A 116 9.96 0.43 15.31
C ASP A 116 11.02 0.73 16.40
N ARG A 117 10.62 0.65 17.65
CA ARG A 117 11.55 0.83 18.79
C ARG A 117 12.63 -0.24 18.86
N ASP A 118 12.28 -1.48 18.45
CA ASP A 118 13.18 -2.63 18.45
C ASP A 118 13.90 -2.81 17.08
N GLY A 119 13.70 -1.88 16.11
CA GLY A 119 14.34 -1.90 14.80
C GLY A 119 13.88 -2.99 13.85
N ARG A 120 12.72 -3.62 14.11
CA ARG A 120 12.19 -4.72 13.27
C ARG A 120 11.58 -4.23 11.97
N TYR A 121 11.15 -2.97 11.91
CA TYR A 121 10.55 -2.38 10.72
C TYR A 121 10.80 -0.86 10.66
N VAL A 122 10.68 -0.30 9.46
CA VAL A 122 10.86 1.12 9.19
C VAL A 122 9.96 1.54 8.03
N ALA A 123 9.34 2.72 8.12
CA ALA A 123 8.59 3.28 6.99
C ALA A 123 9.54 3.66 5.85
N ILE A 124 9.09 3.45 4.62
CA ILE A 124 9.79 3.85 3.40
C ILE A 124 9.09 5.00 2.66
N VAL A 125 7.77 5.13 2.82
CA VAL A 125 6.95 6.24 2.32
C VAL A 125 5.92 6.56 3.38
N ASP A 126 5.81 7.81 3.82
CA ASP A 126 4.70 8.25 4.69
C ASP A 126 3.50 8.59 3.80
N ASN A 127 2.32 8.16 4.23
CA ASN A 127 1.08 8.22 3.47
C ASN A 127 -0.10 8.48 4.40
N TYR A 128 -1.29 8.76 3.86
CA TYR A 128 -2.42 9.26 4.64
C TYR A 128 -3.74 8.76 4.07
N LEU A 129 -4.66 8.42 4.96
CA LEU A 129 -6.02 8.07 4.56
C LEU A 129 -6.71 9.27 3.93
N THR A 130 -7.34 9.06 2.78
CA THR A 130 -8.18 10.03 2.09
C THR A 130 -9.44 9.37 1.55
N PHE A 131 -10.29 10.15 0.91
CA PHE A 131 -11.45 9.68 0.17
C PHE A 131 -11.41 10.23 -1.24
N ILE A 132 -12.09 9.54 -2.16
CA ILE A 132 -12.27 9.97 -3.55
C ILE A 132 -13.77 10.10 -3.86
N ALA A 133 -14.10 11.08 -4.68
CA ALA A 133 -15.46 11.32 -5.13
C ALA A 133 -15.53 11.52 -6.64
N HIS A 134 -16.37 10.73 -7.31
CA HIS A 134 -16.74 10.97 -8.70
C HIS A 134 -17.54 12.29 -8.80
N PRO A 135 -17.44 13.08 -9.90
CA PRO A 135 -18.19 14.32 -10.05
C PRO A 135 -19.70 14.20 -9.82
N ALA A 136 -20.28 13.05 -10.16
CA ALA A 136 -21.72 12.77 -9.94
C ALA A 136 -22.13 12.75 -8.45
N ALA A 137 -21.20 12.56 -7.53
CA ALA A 137 -21.48 12.63 -6.09
C ALA A 137 -21.83 14.05 -5.63
N ALA A 138 -21.38 15.06 -6.38
CA ALA A 138 -21.53 16.48 -6.06
C ALA A 138 -21.11 16.84 -4.63
N LEU A 139 -20.06 16.16 -4.12
CA LEU A 139 -19.48 16.38 -2.81
C LEU A 139 -18.39 17.45 -2.92
N LYS A 140 -18.69 18.64 -2.38
CA LYS A 140 -17.73 19.73 -2.22
C LYS A 140 -17.60 20.01 -0.73
N ASP A 141 -16.35 20.07 -0.24
CA ASP A 141 -16.06 20.29 1.19
C ASP A 141 -16.81 19.31 2.11
N ALA A 142 -16.86 18.04 1.70
CA ALA A 142 -17.66 17.00 2.33
C ALA A 142 -17.30 16.79 3.80
N ARG A 143 -18.34 16.55 4.60
CA ARG A 143 -18.23 16.16 6.02
C ARG A 143 -18.49 14.68 6.18
N TRP A 144 -18.10 14.12 7.32
CA TRP A 144 -18.43 12.73 7.66
C TRP A 144 -19.95 12.45 7.56
N ASP A 145 -20.80 13.40 7.95
CA ASP A 145 -22.26 13.23 7.87
C ASP A 145 -22.75 13.16 6.41
N ASP A 146 -22.09 13.80 5.44
CA ASP A 146 -22.48 13.78 4.03
C ASP A 146 -22.30 12.40 3.38
N LEU A 147 -21.39 11.55 3.93
CA LEU A 147 -21.23 10.18 3.48
C LEU A 147 -22.41 9.28 3.86
N LEU A 148 -23.23 9.70 4.79
CA LEU A 148 -24.45 9.00 5.22
C LEU A 148 -25.66 9.35 4.37
N ASP A 149 -25.54 10.26 3.38
CA ASP A 149 -26.64 10.67 2.49
C ASP A 149 -27.20 9.42 1.76
N PRO A 150 -28.52 9.17 1.81
CA PRO A 150 -29.16 8.03 1.12
C PRO A 150 -28.94 8.02 -0.40
N ARG A 151 -28.58 9.16 -1.04
CA ARG A 151 -28.23 9.22 -2.46
C ARG A 151 -26.98 8.37 -2.78
N LEU A 152 -26.13 8.11 -1.81
CA LEU A 152 -24.93 7.29 -1.96
C LEU A 152 -25.20 5.79 -1.79
N ARG A 153 -26.44 5.36 -1.58
CA ARG A 153 -26.79 3.94 -1.45
C ARG A 153 -26.44 3.18 -2.73
N GLY A 154 -25.61 2.15 -2.58
CA GLY A 154 -25.08 1.37 -3.71
C GLY A 154 -24.11 2.16 -4.59
N LYS A 155 -23.62 3.32 -4.13
CA LYS A 155 -22.65 4.18 -4.81
C LYS A 155 -21.43 4.51 -3.94
N LEU A 156 -21.39 4.01 -2.71
CA LEU A 156 -20.26 4.13 -1.80
C LEU A 156 -19.70 2.74 -1.52
N GLN A 157 -18.39 2.62 -1.54
CA GLN A 157 -17.67 1.43 -1.06
C GLN A 157 -16.44 1.86 -0.29
N TYR A 158 -16.21 1.22 0.85
CA TYR A 158 -14.96 1.37 1.58
C TYR A 158 -14.27 0.01 1.72
N SER A 159 -12.94 0.01 1.75
CA SER A 159 -12.16 -1.19 1.98
C SER A 159 -12.39 -1.72 3.40
N THR A 160 -12.46 -3.04 3.54
CA THR A 160 -12.94 -3.69 4.77
C THR A 160 -11.92 -3.60 5.89
N PRO A 161 -12.29 -3.06 7.07
CA PRO A 161 -11.47 -3.14 8.27
C PRO A 161 -11.03 -4.57 8.59
N GLY A 162 -9.77 -4.75 8.99
CA GLY A 162 -9.17 -6.06 9.26
C GLY A 162 -8.65 -6.81 8.01
N GLN A 163 -9.05 -6.40 6.81
CA GLN A 163 -8.59 -6.99 5.54
C GLN A 163 -7.66 -6.05 4.77
N ALA A 164 -8.06 -4.79 4.60
CA ALA A 164 -7.28 -3.75 3.94
C ALA A 164 -6.74 -2.74 4.95
N GLY A 165 -5.55 -2.18 4.65
CA GLY A 165 -4.90 -1.17 5.49
C GLY A 165 -5.75 0.08 5.67
N ASP A 166 -6.23 0.66 4.57
CA ASP A 166 -7.05 1.87 4.59
C ASP A 166 -8.40 1.69 5.29
N GLY A 167 -9.03 0.52 5.12
CA GLY A 167 -10.26 0.20 5.84
C GLY A 167 -10.04 0.14 7.35
N THR A 168 -8.95 -0.48 7.76
CA THR A 168 -8.56 -0.56 9.17
C THR A 168 -8.19 0.81 9.72
N ALA A 169 -7.43 1.61 8.96
CA ALA A 169 -7.08 2.97 9.32
C ALA A 169 -8.32 3.87 9.45
N MET A 170 -9.33 3.68 8.58
CA MET A 170 -10.61 4.40 8.68
C MET A 170 -11.34 4.08 10.00
N LEU A 171 -11.44 2.80 10.38
CA LEU A 171 -12.02 2.40 11.67
C LEU A 171 -11.28 3.08 12.84
N VAL A 172 -9.95 3.01 12.85
CA VAL A 172 -9.10 3.56 13.90
C VAL A 172 -9.20 5.10 13.96
N LEU A 173 -9.23 5.78 12.81
CA LEU A 173 -9.46 7.23 12.76
C LEU A 173 -10.83 7.62 13.30
N LEU A 174 -11.88 6.89 12.95
CA LEU A 174 -13.23 7.15 13.46
C LEU A 174 -13.29 6.94 14.97
N GLN A 175 -12.63 5.93 15.51
CA GLN A 175 -12.52 5.72 16.96
C GLN A 175 -11.82 6.90 17.65
N HIS A 176 -10.76 7.42 17.04
CA HIS A 176 -10.08 8.63 17.54
C HIS A 176 -10.99 9.86 17.53
N LEU A 177 -11.78 10.05 16.47
CA LEU A 177 -12.62 11.25 16.28
C LEU A 177 -13.94 11.21 17.05
N MET A 178 -14.53 10.03 17.23
CA MET A 178 -15.91 9.83 17.71
C MET A 178 -16.00 8.93 18.95
N GLY A 179 -14.87 8.36 19.41
CA GLY A 179 -14.84 7.30 20.42
C GLY A 179 -15.25 5.93 19.84
N ASP A 180 -14.99 4.85 20.58
CA ASP A 180 -15.19 3.49 20.07
C ASP A 180 -16.64 3.22 19.67
N GLN A 181 -17.61 3.54 20.54
CA GLN A 181 -19.02 3.34 20.23
C GLN A 181 -19.49 4.25 19.09
N GLY A 182 -19.09 5.53 19.09
CA GLY A 182 -19.44 6.46 18.03
C GLY A 182 -18.95 6.04 16.66
N ALA A 183 -17.75 5.45 16.58
CA ALA A 183 -17.19 4.92 15.34
C ALA A 183 -18.01 3.73 14.81
N VAL A 184 -18.38 2.82 15.67
CA VAL A 184 -19.18 1.63 15.31
C VAL A 184 -20.59 2.04 14.88
N ASP A 185 -21.24 2.93 15.62
CA ASP A 185 -22.55 3.49 15.27
C ASP A 185 -22.52 4.21 13.91
N TYR A 186 -21.46 4.98 13.66
CA TYR A 186 -21.27 5.65 12.38
C TYR A 186 -21.10 4.65 11.23
N LEU A 187 -20.25 3.64 11.40
CA LEU A 187 -19.99 2.61 10.39
C LEU A 187 -21.21 1.74 10.11
N SER A 188 -22.00 1.43 11.14
CA SER A 188 -23.30 0.73 11.00
C SER A 188 -24.27 1.51 10.12
N ARG A 189 -24.34 2.84 10.29
CA ARG A 189 -25.13 3.73 9.42
C ARG A 189 -24.55 3.82 8.01
N LEU A 190 -23.23 3.94 7.89
CA LEU A 190 -22.52 4.02 6.59
C LEU A 190 -22.69 2.74 5.78
N GLN A 191 -22.82 1.59 6.45
CA GLN A 191 -23.04 0.29 5.83
C GLN A 191 -24.30 0.24 4.96
N HIS A 192 -25.31 1.07 5.24
CA HIS A 192 -26.52 1.16 4.41
C HIS A 192 -26.22 1.73 3.01
N ASN A 193 -25.14 2.50 2.85
CA ASN A 193 -24.68 3.04 1.57
C ASN A 193 -23.63 2.15 0.91
N ASN A 194 -22.95 1.27 1.69
CA ASN A 194 -21.85 0.44 1.24
C ASN A 194 -22.32 -0.66 0.29
N VAL A 195 -21.64 -0.80 -0.85
CA VAL A 195 -21.92 -1.85 -1.85
C VAL A 195 -21.58 -3.25 -1.32
N GLY A 196 -20.59 -3.34 -0.42
CA GLY A 196 -20.14 -4.60 0.15
C GLY A 196 -18.64 -4.61 0.45
N PRO A 197 -18.10 -5.74 0.90
CA PRO A 197 -16.72 -5.83 1.31
C PRO A 197 -15.73 -5.63 0.17
N SER A 198 -14.55 -5.10 0.50
CA SER A 198 -13.37 -5.03 -0.39
C SER A 198 -12.11 -5.35 0.40
N SER A 199 -11.39 -6.40 0.02
CA SER A 199 -10.13 -6.80 0.66
C SER A 199 -8.91 -6.00 0.18
N SER A 200 -9.09 -5.16 -0.86
CA SER A 200 -8.05 -4.31 -1.42
C SER A 200 -8.62 -2.94 -1.74
N THR A 201 -7.88 -1.88 -1.37
CA THR A 201 -8.25 -0.49 -1.65
C THR A 201 -8.00 -0.15 -3.11
N GLY A 202 -6.95 -0.69 -3.72
CA GLY A 202 -6.59 -0.44 -5.13
C GLY A 202 -7.65 -0.87 -6.15
N LYS A 203 -8.63 -1.69 -5.74
CA LYS A 203 -9.76 -2.07 -6.59
C LYS A 203 -10.87 -1.00 -6.66
N LEU A 204 -10.80 0.05 -5.82
CA LEU A 204 -11.88 1.03 -5.69
C LEU A 204 -11.72 2.22 -6.65
N GLN A 205 -10.48 2.67 -6.93
CA GLN A 205 -10.22 3.82 -7.80
C GLN A 205 -10.84 3.67 -9.21
N PRO A 206 -10.64 2.54 -9.94
CA PRO A 206 -11.25 2.36 -11.25
C PRO A 206 -12.77 2.42 -11.22
N LYS A 207 -13.40 1.88 -10.17
CA LYS A 207 -14.86 1.89 -9.99
C LYS A 207 -15.40 3.30 -9.76
N VAL A 208 -14.67 4.13 -9.00
CA VAL A 208 -15.05 5.54 -8.83
C VAL A 208 -14.79 6.31 -10.11
N SER A 209 -13.65 6.10 -10.76
CA SER A 209 -13.30 6.80 -12.00
C SER A 209 -14.31 6.59 -13.12
N ASN A 210 -14.89 5.38 -13.25
CA ASN A 210 -15.88 5.05 -14.28
C ASN A 210 -17.33 5.34 -13.87
N GLY A 211 -17.58 5.83 -12.62
CA GLY A 211 -18.91 6.16 -12.10
C GLY A 211 -19.74 4.97 -11.62
N GLU A 212 -19.17 3.76 -11.55
CA GLU A 212 -19.80 2.61 -10.89
C GLU A 212 -20.04 2.94 -9.42
N LEU A 213 -19.01 3.44 -8.76
CA LEU A 213 -19.10 4.06 -7.43
C LEU A 213 -19.01 5.58 -7.55
N TRP A 214 -19.57 6.28 -6.57
CA TRP A 214 -19.44 7.72 -6.46
C TRP A 214 -18.47 8.14 -5.37
N VAL A 215 -18.29 7.31 -4.35
CA VAL A 215 -17.39 7.57 -3.23
C VAL A 215 -16.67 6.30 -2.81
N ALA A 216 -15.39 6.43 -2.52
CA ALA A 216 -14.62 5.38 -1.85
C ALA A 216 -13.56 5.98 -0.92
N ASN A 217 -13.10 5.18 0.07
CA ASN A 217 -11.88 5.50 0.78
C ASN A 217 -10.65 5.06 -0.03
N GLY A 218 -9.51 5.62 0.28
CA GLY A 218 -8.21 5.26 -0.28
C GLY A 218 -7.10 5.99 0.43
N ASP A 219 -5.89 5.69 0.09
CA ASP A 219 -4.77 6.48 0.55
C ASP A 219 -4.41 7.60 -0.44
N LEU A 220 -3.71 8.62 0.06
CA LEU A 220 -3.36 9.79 -0.73
C LEU A 220 -2.51 9.44 -1.93
N GLN A 221 -1.52 8.57 -1.73
CA GLN A 221 -0.56 8.18 -2.74
C GLN A 221 -1.25 7.46 -3.92
N MET A 222 -2.03 6.41 -3.66
CA MET A 222 -2.76 5.67 -4.69
C MET A 222 -3.73 6.57 -5.46
N ASN A 223 -4.42 7.47 -4.75
CA ASN A 223 -5.40 8.35 -5.36
C ASN A 223 -4.75 9.40 -6.26
N LEU A 224 -3.61 9.98 -5.86
CA LEU A 224 -2.83 10.89 -6.70
C LEU A 224 -2.22 10.17 -7.91
N ALA A 225 -1.70 8.94 -7.70
CA ALA A 225 -1.16 8.13 -8.78
C ALA A 225 -2.24 7.82 -9.83
N SER A 226 -3.42 7.42 -9.40
CA SER A 226 -4.54 7.11 -10.31
C SER A 226 -5.00 8.32 -11.11
N ILE A 227 -5.02 9.53 -10.52
CA ILE A 227 -5.31 10.77 -11.26
C ILE A 227 -4.22 11.06 -12.30
N ARG A 228 -2.94 10.90 -11.93
CA ARG A 228 -1.81 11.26 -12.79
C ARG A 228 -1.60 10.26 -13.92
N GLU A 229 -1.62 8.97 -13.61
CA GLU A 229 -1.23 7.91 -14.54
C GLU A 229 -2.42 7.37 -15.33
N ASP A 230 -3.56 7.16 -14.65
CA ASP A 230 -4.76 6.59 -15.27
C ASP A 230 -5.74 7.66 -15.76
N HIS A 231 -5.42 8.95 -15.53
CA HIS A 231 -6.33 10.07 -15.81
C HIS A 231 -7.71 9.90 -15.18
N SER A 232 -7.73 9.36 -13.96
CA SER A 232 -8.95 9.01 -13.25
C SER A 232 -9.85 10.22 -12.98
N ASN A 233 -11.16 10.04 -13.20
CA ASN A 233 -12.16 11.08 -13.09
C ASN A 233 -12.77 11.14 -11.68
N PHE A 234 -11.99 11.56 -10.71
CA PHE A 234 -12.46 11.83 -9.35
C PHE A 234 -11.64 12.94 -8.68
N SER A 235 -12.19 13.52 -7.62
CA SER A 235 -11.47 14.42 -6.72
C SER A 235 -11.10 13.70 -5.42
N ILE A 236 -9.97 14.12 -4.81
CA ILE A 236 -9.54 13.65 -3.50
C ILE A 236 -10.07 14.62 -2.44
N PHE A 237 -10.58 14.09 -1.32
CA PHE A 237 -11.00 14.88 -0.18
C PHE A 237 -10.73 14.19 1.15
N ILE A 238 -10.73 14.96 2.22
CA ILE A 238 -10.67 14.47 3.59
C ILE A 238 -11.94 15.01 4.27
N PRO A 239 -12.83 14.14 4.75
CA PRO A 239 -14.07 14.56 5.35
C PRO A 239 -13.85 15.45 6.56
N ALA A 240 -14.56 16.58 6.63
CA ALA A 240 -14.51 17.48 7.77
C ALA A 240 -15.42 16.98 8.91
N ALA A 241 -15.02 17.23 10.14
CA ALA A 241 -15.88 17.11 11.30
C ALA A 241 -16.94 18.22 11.31
N ARG A 242 -17.91 18.17 12.23
CA ARG A 242 -18.98 19.16 12.34
C ARG A 242 -18.48 20.58 12.62
N ASP A 243 -17.33 20.70 13.28
CA ASP A 243 -16.66 21.98 13.55
C ASP A 243 -15.86 22.52 12.34
N GLY A 244 -15.88 21.80 11.22
CA GLY A 244 -15.17 22.16 9.99
C GLY A 244 -13.70 21.71 9.96
N LYS A 245 -13.17 21.11 11.02
CA LYS A 245 -11.80 20.60 11.04
C LYS A 245 -11.66 19.35 10.21
N ARG A 246 -10.63 19.30 9.37
CA ARG A 246 -10.23 18.11 8.61
C ARG A 246 -9.12 17.40 9.34
N SER A 247 -9.32 16.10 9.57
CA SER A 247 -8.31 15.25 10.22
C SER A 247 -8.11 13.97 9.43
N THR A 248 -6.88 13.52 9.34
CA THR A 248 -6.52 12.23 8.76
C THR A 248 -5.53 11.49 9.65
N ILE A 249 -5.29 10.23 9.32
CA ILE A 249 -4.37 9.34 9.99
C ILE A 249 -3.15 9.08 9.12
N SER A 250 -1.94 9.11 9.71
CA SER A 250 -0.72 8.63 9.05
C SER A 250 -0.80 7.11 8.86
N LEU A 251 -0.58 6.68 7.63
CA LEU A 251 -0.69 5.30 7.18
C LEU A 251 0.53 4.94 6.31
N PRO A 252 1.73 4.89 6.86
CA PRO A 252 2.95 4.72 6.09
C PRO A 252 3.06 3.32 5.46
N TYR A 253 3.70 3.25 4.30
CA TYR A 253 4.24 1.99 3.79
C TYR A 253 5.49 1.62 4.59
N VAL A 254 5.42 0.50 5.29
CA VAL A 254 6.44 0.07 6.26
C VAL A 254 7.12 -1.19 5.76
N ALA A 255 8.44 -1.14 5.66
CA ALA A 255 9.26 -2.25 5.21
C ALA A 255 9.94 -2.97 6.39
N ALA A 256 10.07 -4.28 6.27
CA ALA A 256 10.68 -5.16 7.26
C ALA A 256 11.40 -6.33 6.61
N LEU A 257 12.51 -6.77 7.20
CA LEU A 257 13.16 -8.01 6.83
C LEU A 257 12.37 -9.18 7.40
N THR A 258 12.06 -10.18 6.57
CA THR A 258 11.33 -11.37 7.04
C THR A 258 12.22 -12.31 7.81
N ASN A 259 11.64 -12.97 8.81
CA ASN A 259 12.37 -13.99 9.55
C ASN A 259 12.61 -15.21 8.66
N GLY A 260 13.88 -15.59 8.49
CA GLY A 260 14.29 -16.67 7.58
C GLY A 260 14.39 -16.24 6.12
N ALA A 261 14.51 -14.93 5.83
CA ALA A 261 14.71 -14.40 4.47
C ALA A 261 15.80 -15.17 3.70
N PRO A 262 15.46 -15.76 2.53
CA PRO A 262 16.45 -16.52 1.74
C PRO A 262 17.66 -15.68 1.29
N HIS A 263 17.43 -14.38 1.01
CA HIS A 263 18.44 -13.44 0.51
C HIS A 263 18.56 -12.20 1.41
N ALA A 264 18.72 -12.40 2.73
CA ALA A 264 18.72 -11.35 3.74
C ALA A 264 19.68 -10.19 3.44
N GLU A 265 20.89 -10.46 2.93
CA GLU A 265 21.89 -9.44 2.58
C GLU A 265 21.42 -8.56 1.39
N ASN A 266 20.80 -9.18 0.39
CA ASN A 266 20.23 -8.43 -0.75
C ASN A 266 19.05 -7.56 -0.30
N ALA A 267 18.21 -8.10 0.62
CA ALA A 267 17.11 -7.38 1.22
C ALA A 267 17.57 -6.14 2.02
N ARG A 268 18.65 -6.28 2.82
CA ARG A 268 19.25 -5.13 3.52
C ARG A 268 19.74 -4.06 2.55
N LYS A 269 20.43 -4.47 1.47
CA LYS A 269 20.89 -3.55 0.43
C LYS A 269 19.73 -2.80 -0.23
N LEU A 270 18.66 -3.52 -0.57
CA LEU A 270 17.46 -2.91 -1.17
C LEU A 270 16.79 -1.94 -0.19
N LEU A 271 16.61 -2.32 1.07
CA LEU A 271 16.00 -1.45 2.06
C LEU A 271 16.85 -0.19 2.33
N ALA A 272 18.17 -0.34 2.45
CA ALA A 272 19.09 0.79 2.58
C ALA A 272 19.05 1.72 1.35
N TYR A 273 18.94 1.15 0.14
CA TYR A 273 18.76 1.92 -1.10
C TYR A 273 17.46 2.70 -1.10
N LEU A 274 16.32 2.08 -0.75
CA LEU A 274 15.01 2.75 -0.69
C LEU A 274 14.99 3.89 0.33
N LEU A 275 15.79 3.80 1.40
CA LEU A 275 15.93 4.83 2.42
C LEU A 275 17.05 5.84 2.12
N SER A 276 17.78 5.70 1.02
CA SER A 276 18.85 6.65 0.66
C SER A 276 18.29 8.03 0.31
N VAL A 277 19.07 9.09 0.57
CA VAL A 277 18.66 10.48 0.26
C VAL A 277 18.24 10.67 -1.18
N PRO A 278 18.96 10.15 -2.21
CA PRO A 278 18.54 10.29 -3.60
C PRO A 278 17.15 9.69 -3.84
N VAL A 279 16.88 8.48 -3.34
CA VAL A 279 15.59 7.81 -3.52
C VAL A 279 14.48 8.51 -2.75
N GLN A 280 14.72 8.91 -1.51
CA GLN A 280 13.72 9.62 -0.70
C GLN A 280 13.32 10.99 -1.30
N ARG A 281 14.21 11.65 -2.04
CA ARG A 281 13.90 12.87 -2.79
C ARG A 281 12.95 12.64 -3.96
N THR A 282 12.83 11.43 -4.48
CA THR A 282 11.89 11.11 -5.57
C THR A 282 10.45 10.94 -5.07
N ILE A 283 10.25 10.66 -3.77
CA ILE A 283 8.97 10.27 -3.21
C ILE A 283 7.85 11.28 -3.49
N PRO A 284 8.01 12.60 -3.27
CA PRO A 284 6.90 13.53 -3.47
C PRO A 284 6.38 13.60 -4.92
N ARG A 285 7.26 13.35 -5.88
CA ARG A 285 6.94 13.41 -7.31
C ARG A 285 6.59 12.08 -7.93
N GLU A 286 7.27 11.02 -7.53
CA GLU A 286 7.18 9.72 -8.18
C GLU A 286 6.32 8.73 -7.41
N ALA A 287 6.51 8.62 -6.08
CA ALA A 287 5.66 7.81 -5.22
C ALA A 287 4.38 8.54 -4.77
N LEU A 288 4.35 9.88 -4.87
CA LEU A 288 3.21 10.71 -4.47
C LEU A 288 2.82 10.56 -2.98
N GLY A 289 3.81 10.27 -2.15
CA GLY A 289 3.75 10.25 -0.70
C GLY A 289 4.67 11.30 -0.09
N MET A 290 4.94 11.18 1.20
CA MET A 290 5.87 12.05 1.91
C MET A 290 7.15 11.28 2.26
N PRO A 291 8.35 11.90 2.12
CA PRO A 291 9.60 11.28 2.53
C PRO A 291 9.60 11.03 4.04
N VAL A 292 10.22 9.92 4.46
CA VAL A 292 10.29 9.52 5.87
C VAL A 292 11.57 10.02 6.56
N ARG A 293 12.53 10.53 5.79
CA ARG A 293 13.79 11.07 6.31
C ARG A 293 13.63 12.53 6.75
N THR A 294 14.20 12.86 7.89
CA THR A 294 14.19 14.23 8.46
C THR A 294 15.09 15.22 7.70
N ASP A 295 16.05 14.70 6.93
CA ASP A 295 16.99 15.49 6.11
C ASP A 295 16.55 15.63 4.64
N VAL A 296 15.34 15.15 4.31
CA VAL A 296 14.70 15.34 3.01
C VAL A 296 13.42 16.15 3.20
N GLN A 297 13.39 17.34 2.60
CA GLN A 297 12.21 18.20 2.67
C GLN A 297 11.14 17.74 1.68
N PRO A 298 9.85 17.75 2.06
CA PRO A 298 8.76 17.55 1.13
C PRO A 298 8.73 18.66 0.08
N GLU A 299 8.36 18.29 -1.14
CA GLU A 299 8.25 19.25 -2.23
C GLU A 299 6.90 19.97 -2.18
N ALA A 300 6.91 21.29 -2.30
CA ALA A 300 5.71 22.11 -2.45
C ALA A 300 5.34 22.25 -3.93
N GLY A 301 4.06 22.30 -4.26
CA GLY A 301 3.58 22.53 -5.62
C GLY A 301 2.14 22.02 -5.84
N ALA A 302 1.61 22.28 -7.02
CA ALA A 302 0.29 21.79 -7.42
C ALA A 302 0.29 20.26 -7.58
N ASN A 303 -0.81 19.62 -7.17
CA ASN A 303 -1.00 18.16 -7.24
C ASN A 303 0.05 17.35 -6.46
N THR A 304 0.62 17.94 -5.40
CA THR A 304 1.52 17.25 -4.48
C THR A 304 0.76 16.76 -3.24
N PRO A 305 1.30 15.75 -2.53
CA PRO A 305 0.75 15.35 -1.24
C PRO A 305 0.63 16.51 -0.25
N ALA A 306 1.61 17.42 -0.23
CA ALA A 306 1.62 18.58 0.65
C ALA A 306 0.43 19.53 0.38
N GLN A 307 0.01 19.70 -0.87
CA GLN A 307 -1.16 20.53 -1.21
C GLN A 307 -2.48 19.93 -0.69
N VAL A 308 -2.66 18.60 -0.85
CA VAL A 308 -3.88 17.94 -0.35
C VAL A 308 -3.98 17.99 1.17
N LEU A 309 -2.84 17.96 1.84
CA LEU A 309 -2.73 17.98 3.30
C LEU A 309 -2.74 19.40 3.90
N GLU A 310 -2.83 20.45 3.07
CA GLU A 310 -2.84 21.82 3.56
C GLU A 310 -4.05 22.06 4.48
N GLY A 311 -3.78 22.53 5.70
CA GLY A 311 -4.81 22.77 6.72
C GLY A 311 -5.47 21.49 7.27
N VAL A 312 -4.87 20.31 7.06
CA VAL A 312 -5.34 19.05 7.61
C VAL A 312 -4.55 18.70 8.87
N HIS A 313 -5.25 18.32 9.93
CA HIS A 313 -4.61 17.76 11.12
C HIS A 313 -4.25 16.29 10.86
N ILE A 314 -2.96 15.97 10.92
CA ILE A 314 -2.46 14.61 10.74
C ILE A 314 -2.28 13.98 12.13
N TRP A 315 -3.03 12.93 12.38
CA TRP A 315 -2.87 12.13 13.60
C TRP A 315 -1.93 10.95 13.34
N HIS A 316 -0.96 10.80 14.23
CA HIS A 316 -0.02 9.67 14.24
C HIS A 316 -0.36 8.77 15.43
N PRO A 317 -1.07 7.66 15.24
CA PRO A 317 -1.42 6.76 16.33
C PRO A 317 -0.23 5.98 16.87
N ASP A 318 -0.30 5.59 18.12
CA ASP A 318 0.54 4.50 18.64
C ASP A 318 -0.04 3.17 18.11
N TRP A 319 0.54 2.67 17.04
CA TRP A 319 0.05 1.47 16.37
C TRP A 319 0.19 0.20 17.22
N ASP A 320 1.13 0.14 18.19
CA ASP A 320 1.25 -0.97 19.12
C ASP A 320 0.05 -0.96 20.09
N GLN A 321 -0.36 0.21 20.54
CA GLN A 321 -1.58 0.36 21.34
C GLN A 321 -2.82 -0.01 20.51
N VAL A 322 -2.91 0.42 19.24
CA VAL A 322 -4.02 0.05 18.34
C VAL A 322 -4.14 -1.46 18.20
N VAL A 323 -3.03 -2.17 17.99
CA VAL A 323 -3.03 -3.64 17.86
C VAL A 323 -3.59 -4.32 19.10
N SER A 324 -3.31 -3.78 20.30
CA SER A 324 -3.80 -4.38 21.56
C SER A 324 -5.32 -4.40 21.69
N THR A 325 -6.04 -3.50 21.02
CA THR A 325 -7.52 -3.38 21.05
C THR A 325 -8.19 -3.75 19.73
N LEU A 326 -7.41 -3.95 18.66
CA LEU A 326 -7.93 -4.08 17.31
C LEU A 326 -8.90 -5.25 17.14
N ASP A 327 -8.60 -6.41 17.71
CA ASP A 327 -9.47 -7.59 17.54
C ASP A 327 -10.86 -7.36 18.19
N ALA A 328 -10.92 -6.69 19.35
CA ALA A 328 -12.18 -6.28 19.96
C ALA A 328 -12.93 -5.25 19.10
N SER A 329 -12.21 -4.29 18.51
CA SER A 329 -12.77 -3.30 17.58
C SER A 329 -13.35 -3.95 16.32
N LEU A 330 -12.66 -4.93 15.75
CA LEU A 330 -13.14 -5.67 14.58
C LEU A 330 -14.36 -6.53 14.90
N ILE A 331 -14.39 -7.20 16.06
CA ILE A 331 -15.58 -7.95 16.51
C ILE A 331 -16.78 -7.01 16.64
N ALA A 332 -16.60 -5.84 17.26
CA ALA A 332 -17.67 -4.85 17.39
C ALA A 332 -18.13 -4.34 16.02
N TYR A 333 -17.19 -4.00 15.11
CA TYR A 333 -17.49 -3.61 13.75
C TYR A 333 -18.32 -4.66 13.01
N HIS A 334 -17.88 -5.92 12.98
CA HIS A 334 -18.59 -7.00 12.28
C HIS A 334 -19.99 -7.25 12.84
N ARG A 335 -20.13 -7.20 14.17
CA ARG A 335 -21.42 -7.38 14.83
C ARG A 335 -22.45 -6.33 14.42
N GLU A 336 -22.04 -5.06 14.41
CA GLU A 336 -22.94 -3.92 14.16
C GLU A 336 -23.18 -3.66 12.67
N THR A 337 -22.24 -4.04 11.79
CA THR A 337 -22.39 -3.87 10.34
C THR A 337 -22.98 -5.10 9.65
N GLY A 338 -23.02 -6.25 10.31
CA GLY A 338 -23.47 -7.52 9.72
C GLY A 338 -22.53 -8.04 8.62
N SER A 339 -21.27 -7.63 8.63
CA SER A 339 -20.29 -7.92 7.58
C SER A 339 -19.27 -8.98 7.98
#